data_d7cd2c43514e6172792a8f07085a6ff9
#
_entry.id   d7cd2c43514e6172792a8f07085a6ff9
#
_cell.length_a   1.000
_cell.length_b   1.000
_cell.length_c   1.000
_cell.angle_alpha   90.00
_cell.angle_beta   90.00
_cell.angle_gamma   90.00
#
_symmetry.space_group_name_H-M   'P 1'
#
loop_
_entity.id
_entity.type
_entity.pdbx_description
1 polymer ?
#
loop_
_entity_poly.entity_id
_entity_poly.type
_entity_poly.pdbx_seq_one_letter_code
_entity_poly.pdbx_strand_id
1 'polypeptide(L)'
;METCFTLAPPAGSDGPTLQWSGKRLLQTAAYCPARCIERYGGGEGADRLFLGDNHAVLRHLLRDYRGAIDLIYIDPPYNSGAAYTQTVRLRGDGPSGSATVRRYDDAMPADAYLQFLYERLLLARELLADTGAVYVQLDAHRAPSPYVRVMMDEIFGSACFQREIIWRIGWLSGYKTAVRNWVRNHDVILFYTKSSAFTFHKQYLPYDGGYVRRDGKRPRGKGHPIEDTWNCSPADRLDSIQIKSFSGEKTGYPTQKNEALLARIIEASSSPGDLVLDFFMGSGTASVAAHRLGRRFIGADSSPGALRIAVSRLLRADPELRLEVLCTDDAKPAAGRARGRLIVENGRLAIADFRPENLPRSLTAAAGDWRRTVDSVMIDFHSDGEVRADAAGRPGKERARARHICAARRRLPHKGTNHGPVRRMHGI
;
A
#
# COMPACT_ATOMS: atom_id res chain seq x y z
N MET A 1 18.53 -8.66 -27.40
CA MET A 1 19.27 -9.10 -26.21
C MET A 1 18.44 -8.71 -25.00
N GLU A 2 18.09 -9.65 -24.14
CA GLU A 2 17.41 -9.32 -22.89
C GLU A 2 18.36 -8.50 -22.01
N THR A 3 17.90 -7.35 -21.52
CA THR A 3 18.67 -6.52 -20.60
C THR A 3 18.81 -7.27 -19.29
N CYS A 4 20.04 -7.54 -18.88
CA CYS A 4 20.35 -8.20 -17.62
C CYS A 4 21.21 -7.27 -16.75
N PHE A 5 20.85 -7.10 -15.50
CA PHE A 5 21.53 -6.26 -14.54
C PHE A 5 22.43 -7.12 -13.64
N THR A 6 23.69 -6.75 -13.51
CA THR A 6 24.56 -7.30 -12.48
C THR A 6 24.28 -6.59 -11.17
N LEU A 7 24.05 -7.35 -10.10
CA LEU A 7 23.80 -6.83 -8.76
C LEU A 7 25.09 -6.74 -7.97
N ALA A 8 25.18 -5.74 -7.10
CA ALA A 8 26.31 -5.63 -6.20
C ALA A 8 26.28 -6.78 -5.15
N PRO A 9 27.44 -7.29 -4.73
CA PRO A 9 27.50 -8.28 -3.67
C PRO A 9 26.90 -7.72 -2.37
N PRO A 10 26.41 -8.59 -1.46
CA PRO A 10 25.98 -8.18 -0.13
C PRO A 10 27.08 -7.41 0.61
N ALA A 11 26.70 -6.29 1.27
CA ALA A 11 27.68 -5.40 1.90
C ALA A 11 28.26 -5.94 3.22
N GLY A 12 27.54 -6.86 3.88
CA GLY A 12 27.90 -7.45 5.16
C GLY A 12 28.40 -8.89 5.05
N SER A 13 28.91 -9.32 3.89
CA SER A 13 29.38 -10.69 3.67
C SER A 13 30.49 -11.17 4.62
N ASP A 14 31.24 -10.24 5.22
CA ASP A 14 32.31 -10.52 6.17
C ASP A 14 31.81 -10.71 7.63
N GLY A 15 30.51 -10.47 7.86
CA GLY A 15 29.84 -10.62 9.15
C GLY A 15 29.13 -11.97 9.33
N PRO A 16 28.31 -12.11 10.39
CA PRO A 16 27.45 -13.26 10.56
C PRO A 16 26.50 -13.42 9.39
N THR A 17 26.43 -14.62 8.82
CA THR A 17 25.53 -14.94 7.70
C THR A 17 24.56 -16.04 8.11
N LEU A 18 23.34 -15.94 7.62
CA LEU A 18 22.33 -16.96 7.80
C LEU A 18 22.41 -17.99 6.67
N GLN A 19 22.38 -19.28 7.01
CA GLN A 19 22.33 -20.36 6.04
C GLN A 19 21.00 -21.12 6.16
N TRP A 20 20.39 -21.44 5.01
CA TRP A 20 19.21 -22.29 4.91
C TRP A 20 19.30 -23.19 3.69
N SER A 21 18.48 -24.24 3.64
CA SER A 21 18.44 -25.16 2.52
C SER A 21 18.01 -24.44 1.23
N GLY A 22 18.81 -24.55 0.18
CA GLY A 22 18.54 -23.89 -1.09
C GLY A 22 18.85 -22.41 -1.15
N LYS A 23 19.62 -21.85 -0.20
CA LYS A 23 20.07 -20.45 -0.27
C LYS A 23 20.82 -20.20 -1.59
N ARG A 24 20.40 -19.18 -2.30
CA ARG A 24 21.01 -18.74 -3.56
C ARG A 24 21.23 -17.25 -3.54
N LEU A 25 22.43 -16.82 -3.89
CA LEU A 25 22.74 -15.43 -4.09
C LEU A 25 22.24 -14.99 -5.48
N LEU A 26 21.44 -13.94 -5.54
CA LEU A 26 21.00 -13.31 -6.77
C LEU A 26 22.13 -12.39 -7.28
N GLN A 27 22.95 -12.89 -8.21
CA GLN A 27 24.06 -12.11 -8.80
C GLN A 27 23.63 -11.27 -10.00
N THR A 28 22.60 -11.72 -10.69
CA THR A 28 22.07 -11.05 -11.88
C THR A 28 20.55 -11.05 -11.88
N ALA A 29 19.97 -10.01 -12.48
CA ALA A 29 18.53 -9.88 -12.63
C ALA A 29 18.17 -9.52 -14.06
N ALA A 30 17.45 -10.40 -14.76
CA ALA A 30 16.92 -10.10 -16.08
C ALA A 30 15.79 -9.05 -15.97
N TYR A 31 15.77 -8.10 -16.89
CA TYR A 31 14.68 -7.12 -16.95
C TYR A 31 13.34 -7.81 -17.14
N CYS A 32 12.33 -7.36 -16.40
CA CYS A 32 10.97 -7.82 -16.51
C CYS A 32 10.10 -6.67 -17.06
N PRO A 33 9.53 -6.77 -18.26
CA PRO A 33 8.71 -5.70 -18.80
C PRO A 33 7.39 -5.57 -18.02
N ALA A 34 6.86 -4.36 -17.99
CA ALA A 34 5.52 -4.07 -17.51
C ALA A 34 4.81 -3.14 -18.51
N ARG A 35 3.53 -3.35 -18.70
CA ARG A 35 2.68 -2.53 -19.56
C ARG A 35 1.72 -1.68 -18.75
N CYS A 36 1.52 -0.44 -19.16
CA CYS A 36 0.49 0.40 -18.58
C CYS A 36 -0.89 -0.14 -18.97
N ILE A 37 -1.76 -0.34 -17.98
CA ILE A 37 -3.12 -0.85 -18.16
C ILE A 37 -4.19 0.22 -17.85
N GLU A 38 -3.87 1.19 -17.01
CA GLU A 38 -4.76 2.31 -16.68
C GLU A 38 -3.94 3.57 -16.41
N ARG A 39 -4.48 4.74 -16.78
CA ARG A 39 -3.95 6.05 -16.43
C ARG A 39 -5.05 6.93 -15.86
N TYR A 40 -4.69 7.72 -14.85
CA TYR A 40 -5.54 8.70 -14.19
C TYR A 40 -4.82 10.05 -14.19
N GLY A 41 -5.56 11.12 -14.45
CA GLY A 41 -4.97 12.43 -14.66
C GLY A 41 -4.15 12.51 -15.96
N GLY A 42 -3.83 13.72 -16.41
CA GLY A 42 -3.03 13.95 -17.63
C GLY A 42 -1.64 14.49 -17.30
N GLY A 43 -0.66 14.30 -18.23
CA GLY A 43 0.69 14.88 -18.17
C GLY A 43 1.76 13.90 -17.69
N GLU A 44 3.00 14.42 -17.63
CA GLU A 44 4.19 13.65 -17.21
C GLU A 44 4.34 13.60 -15.69
N GLY A 45 5.17 12.67 -15.19
CA GLY A 45 5.54 12.57 -13.78
C GLY A 45 4.49 11.89 -12.91
N ALA A 46 3.73 10.95 -13.46
CA ALA A 46 2.74 10.17 -12.71
C ALA A 46 3.39 9.27 -11.64
N ASP A 47 2.72 9.12 -10.51
CA ASP A 47 3.01 8.05 -9.56
C ASP A 47 2.59 6.70 -10.11
N ARG A 48 3.12 5.60 -9.57
CA ARG A 48 2.94 4.29 -10.18
C ARG A 48 2.46 3.24 -9.21
N LEU A 49 1.47 2.46 -9.66
CA LEU A 49 1.07 1.22 -9.01
C LEU A 49 1.26 0.04 -9.95
N PHE A 50 1.78 -1.05 -9.43
CA PHE A 50 2.03 -2.26 -10.20
C PHE A 50 1.15 -3.41 -9.74
N LEU A 51 0.55 -4.09 -10.71
CA LEU A 51 -0.05 -5.41 -10.52
C LEU A 51 0.95 -6.46 -10.97
N GLY A 52 1.40 -7.32 -10.07
CA GLY A 52 2.32 -8.40 -10.38
C GLY A 52 3.09 -8.93 -9.18
N ASP A 53 3.86 -10.00 -9.40
CA ASP A 53 4.81 -10.44 -8.40
C ASP A 53 5.86 -9.36 -8.15
N ASN A 54 6.10 -9.05 -6.90
CA ASN A 54 7.01 -7.96 -6.54
C ASN A 54 8.46 -8.22 -6.96
N HIS A 55 8.90 -9.48 -7.10
CA HIS A 55 10.21 -9.77 -7.66
C HIS A 55 10.31 -9.35 -9.14
N ALA A 56 9.24 -9.57 -9.93
CA ALA A 56 9.16 -9.10 -11.31
C ALA A 56 9.12 -7.56 -11.38
N VAL A 57 8.34 -6.93 -10.49
CA VAL A 57 8.25 -5.47 -10.40
C VAL A 57 9.61 -4.84 -10.02
N LEU A 58 10.30 -5.37 -9.02
CA LEU A 58 11.62 -4.86 -8.62
C LEU A 58 12.63 -4.95 -9.77
N ARG A 59 12.62 -6.05 -10.54
CA ARG A 59 13.47 -6.20 -11.75
C ARG A 59 13.08 -5.20 -12.85
N HIS A 60 11.80 -4.88 -12.99
CA HIS A 60 11.34 -3.81 -13.89
C HIS A 60 11.93 -2.46 -13.49
N LEU A 61 11.86 -2.14 -12.20
CA LEU A 61 12.30 -0.86 -11.67
C LEU A 61 13.81 -0.63 -11.77
N LEU A 62 14.64 -1.67 -11.81
CA LEU A 62 16.10 -1.54 -11.92
C LEU A 62 16.54 -0.71 -13.13
N ARG A 63 15.79 -0.73 -14.23
CA ARG A 63 16.15 0.01 -15.43
C ARG A 63 16.15 1.52 -15.22
N ASP A 64 15.12 2.04 -14.54
CA ASP A 64 14.86 3.47 -14.48
C ASP A 64 15.05 4.05 -13.06
N TYR A 65 15.11 3.18 -12.01
CA TYR A 65 15.11 3.58 -10.60
C TYR A 65 16.28 3.00 -9.79
N ARG A 66 17.31 2.45 -10.41
CA ARG A 66 18.49 1.97 -9.68
C ARG A 66 19.16 3.11 -8.95
N GLY A 67 19.29 3.01 -7.62
CA GLY A 67 19.86 4.06 -6.78
C GLY A 67 19.03 5.35 -6.68
N ALA A 68 17.72 5.29 -6.96
CA ALA A 68 16.86 6.47 -7.02
C ALA A 68 15.69 6.46 -6.03
N ILE A 69 15.51 5.40 -5.25
CA ILE A 69 14.45 5.31 -4.24
C ILE A 69 14.96 5.85 -2.92
N ASP A 70 14.30 6.86 -2.37
CA ASP A 70 14.72 7.51 -1.13
C ASP A 70 14.26 6.75 0.11
N LEU A 71 13.07 6.15 0.07
CA LEU A 71 12.51 5.39 1.18
C LEU A 71 11.82 4.12 0.69
N ILE A 72 12.16 3.00 1.29
CA ILE A 72 11.45 1.74 1.13
C ILE A 72 10.78 1.38 2.47
N TYR A 73 9.48 1.14 2.44
CA TYR A 73 8.75 0.52 3.54
C TYR A 73 8.11 -0.76 3.05
N ILE A 74 8.23 -1.84 3.80
CA ILE A 74 7.56 -3.10 3.50
C ILE A 74 6.95 -3.75 4.75
N ASP A 75 5.80 -4.38 4.56
CA ASP A 75 5.10 -5.23 5.51
C ASP A 75 4.88 -6.61 4.85
N PRO A 76 5.94 -7.45 4.77
CA PRO A 76 5.86 -8.72 4.07
C PRO A 76 4.94 -9.70 4.79
N PRO A 77 4.43 -10.75 4.12
CA PRO A 77 3.73 -11.85 4.79
C PRO A 77 4.56 -12.39 5.97
N TYR A 78 3.91 -12.65 7.10
CA TYR A 78 4.62 -13.07 8.33
C TYR A 78 4.87 -14.58 8.44
N ASN A 79 4.54 -15.31 7.38
CA ASN A 79 4.58 -16.78 7.36
C ASN A 79 3.78 -17.39 8.51
N SER A 80 2.57 -16.87 8.72
CA SER A 80 1.71 -17.23 9.86
C SER A 80 1.01 -18.58 9.74
N GLY A 81 1.06 -19.20 8.56
CA GLY A 81 0.31 -20.41 8.23
C GLY A 81 -1.18 -20.15 8.02
N ALA A 82 -1.62 -18.89 8.03
CA ALA A 82 -3.03 -18.51 7.88
C ALA A 82 -3.37 -18.19 6.44
N ALA A 83 -4.58 -18.56 6.02
CA ALA A 83 -5.19 -18.04 4.80
C ALA A 83 -5.90 -16.73 5.11
N TYR A 84 -5.43 -15.64 4.54
CA TYR A 84 -6.06 -14.34 4.73
C TYR A 84 -7.24 -14.19 3.78
N THR A 85 -8.40 -13.93 4.36
CA THR A 85 -9.66 -13.78 3.65
C THR A 85 -10.28 -12.42 3.92
N GLN A 86 -11.02 -11.92 2.95
CA GLN A 86 -11.83 -10.71 3.10
C GLN A 86 -13.29 -11.08 2.93
N THR A 87 -14.14 -10.67 3.88
CA THR A 87 -15.58 -10.76 3.73
C THR A 87 -16.09 -9.55 2.95
N VAL A 88 -16.54 -9.80 1.74
CA VAL A 88 -17.25 -8.82 0.92
C VAL A 88 -18.74 -8.91 1.27
N ARG A 89 -19.34 -7.79 1.62
CA ARG A 89 -20.76 -7.69 1.99
C ARG A 89 -21.53 -6.87 0.98
N LEU A 90 -22.76 -7.27 0.70
CA LEU A 90 -23.68 -6.45 -0.06
C LEU A 90 -23.95 -5.13 0.68
N ARG A 91 -24.08 -4.05 -0.06
CA ARG A 91 -24.33 -2.71 0.47
C ARG A 91 -25.83 -2.37 0.46
N GLY A 92 -26.22 -1.39 1.31
CA GLY A 92 -27.57 -0.87 1.40
C GLY A 92 -28.55 -1.75 2.21
N ASP A 93 -29.79 -1.28 2.31
CA ASP A 93 -30.87 -1.95 3.03
C ASP A 93 -31.41 -3.13 2.20
N GLY A 94 -31.67 -4.25 2.86
CA GLY A 94 -32.18 -5.48 2.24
C GLY A 94 -31.51 -6.74 2.80
N PRO A 95 -31.84 -7.94 2.28
CA PRO A 95 -31.28 -9.19 2.78
C PRO A 95 -29.75 -9.16 2.81
N SER A 96 -29.16 -9.50 3.95
CA SER A 96 -27.72 -9.52 4.11
C SER A 96 -27.12 -10.65 3.28
N GLY A 97 -26.21 -10.30 2.37
CA GLY A 97 -25.41 -11.27 1.63
C GLY A 97 -23.94 -10.98 1.85
N SER A 98 -23.15 -12.01 2.05
CA SER A 98 -21.69 -11.89 2.12
C SER A 98 -21.02 -13.06 1.42
N ALA A 99 -19.83 -12.78 0.87
CA ALA A 99 -18.95 -13.81 0.35
C ALA A 99 -17.55 -13.62 0.94
N THR A 100 -16.88 -14.72 1.24
CA THR A 100 -15.50 -14.70 1.69
C THR A 100 -14.61 -14.92 0.48
N VAL A 101 -13.75 -13.95 0.21
CA VAL A 101 -12.77 -13.98 -0.88
C VAL A 101 -11.39 -14.20 -0.27
N ARG A 102 -10.67 -15.24 -0.72
CA ARG A 102 -9.29 -15.51 -0.35
C ARG A 102 -8.41 -14.44 -1.01
N ARG A 103 -7.54 -13.82 -0.24
CA ARG A 103 -6.64 -12.76 -0.72
C ARG A 103 -5.25 -13.27 -0.99
N TYR A 104 -4.64 -13.93 0.01
CA TYR A 104 -3.35 -14.59 -0.12
C TYR A 104 -3.19 -15.67 0.94
N ASP A 105 -2.27 -16.59 0.68
CA ASP A 105 -1.81 -17.59 1.64
C ASP A 105 -0.51 -17.10 2.28
N ASP A 106 -0.45 -17.24 3.57
CA ASP A 106 0.71 -16.89 4.37
C ASP A 106 1.33 -18.15 4.97
N ALA A 107 1.55 -19.16 4.12
CA ALA A 107 2.12 -20.43 4.48
C ALA A 107 3.17 -20.87 3.46
N MET A 108 4.43 -20.67 3.81
CA MET A 108 5.58 -21.16 3.06
C MET A 108 6.47 -22.01 3.96
N PRO A 109 7.19 -23.03 3.43
CA PRO A 109 8.31 -23.61 4.15
C PRO A 109 9.30 -22.52 4.56
N ALA A 110 9.90 -22.64 5.76
CA ALA A 110 10.75 -21.58 6.32
C ALA A 110 11.89 -21.17 5.36
N ASP A 111 12.57 -22.16 4.78
CA ASP A 111 13.66 -21.93 3.84
C ASP A 111 13.20 -21.20 2.57
N ALA A 112 12.02 -21.56 2.04
CA ALA A 112 11.43 -20.89 0.89
C ALA A 112 11.04 -19.45 1.21
N TYR A 113 10.52 -19.18 2.39
CA TYR A 113 10.21 -17.83 2.84
C TYR A 113 11.47 -16.96 2.98
N LEU A 114 12.54 -17.51 3.56
CA LEU A 114 13.82 -16.81 3.68
C LEU A 114 14.40 -16.48 2.30
N GLN A 115 14.39 -17.43 1.35
CA GLN A 115 14.84 -17.20 -0.01
C GLN A 115 13.97 -16.15 -0.73
N PHE A 116 12.66 -16.25 -0.58
CA PHE A 116 11.68 -15.29 -1.12
C PHE A 116 11.99 -13.86 -0.68
N LEU A 117 12.26 -13.63 0.60
CA LEU A 117 12.52 -12.29 1.11
C LEU A 117 13.95 -11.82 0.78
N TYR A 118 14.93 -12.74 0.81
CA TYR A 118 16.33 -12.45 0.50
C TYR A 118 16.52 -11.87 -0.90
N GLU A 119 15.95 -12.50 -1.93
CA GLU A 119 16.05 -12.03 -3.30
C GLU A 119 15.42 -10.63 -3.47
N ARG A 120 14.30 -10.37 -2.81
CA ARG A 120 13.61 -9.08 -2.85
C ARG A 120 14.37 -7.97 -2.14
N LEU A 121 14.98 -8.28 -1.01
CA LEU A 121 15.79 -7.31 -0.27
C LEU A 121 17.11 -6.99 -1.01
N LEU A 122 17.71 -7.95 -1.72
CA LEU A 122 18.85 -7.68 -2.60
C LEU A 122 18.48 -6.68 -3.70
N LEU A 123 17.36 -6.88 -4.38
CA LEU A 123 16.85 -5.96 -5.41
C LEU A 123 16.47 -4.59 -4.82
N ALA A 124 15.86 -4.58 -3.65
CA ALA A 124 15.50 -3.36 -2.93
C ALA A 124 16.74 -2.52 -2.59
N ARG A 125 17.83 -3.16 -2.17
CA ARG A 125 19.11 -2.47 -1.91
C ARG A 125 19.68 -1.82 -3.17
N GLU A 126 19.58 -2.46 -4.32
CA GLU A 126 20.00 -1.89 -5.61
C GLU A 126 19.19 -0.65 -5.99
N LEU A 127 17.88 -0.66 -5.71
CA LEU A 127 16.98 0.45 -6.00
C LEU A 127 17.16 1.63 -5.05
N LEU A 128 17.59 1.36 -3.81
CA LEU A 128 17.71 2.37 -2.77
C LEU A 128 18.81 3.38 -3.10
N ALA A 129 18.54 4.67 -2.94
CA ALA A 129 19.52 5.75 -3.05
C ALA A 129 20.57 5.64 -1.94
N ASP A 130 21.77 6.21 -2.15
CA ASP A 130 22.84 6.17 -1.15
C ASP A 130 22.45 6.88 0.16
N THR A 131 21.56 7.87 0.08
CA THR A 131 20.96 8.57 1.22
C THR A 131 19.68 7.90 1.73
N GLY A 132 19.26 6.82 1.11
CA GLY A 132 17.96 6.18 1.32
C GLY A 132 17.90 5.27 2.54
N ALA A 133 16.69 5.01 2.97
CA ALA A 133 16.35 4.20 4.13
C ALA A 133 15.36 3.07 3.77
N VAL A 134 15.44 1.95 4.48
CA VAL A 134 14.52 0.82 4.37
C VAL A 134 13.97 0.44 5.75
N TYR A 135 12.65 0.28 5.81
CA TYR A 135 11.91 -0.17 6.98
C TYR A 135 11.20 -1.48 6.66
N VAL A 136 11.47 -2.51 7.46
CA VAL A 136 10.84 -3.83 7.32
C VAL A 136 10.02 -4.12 8.58
N GLN A 137 8.71 -4.15 8.44
CA GLN A 137 7.82 -4.47 9.55
C GLN A 137 7.62 -5.99 9.66
N LEU A 138 7.68 -6.52 10.87
CA LEU A 138 7.65 -7.94 11.16
C LEU A 138 6.83 -8.25 12.41
N ASP A 139 6.20 -9.43 12.44
CA ASP A 139 5.62 -9.98 13.65
C ASP A 139 6.72 -10.47 14.59
N ALA A 140 6.92 -9.84 15.72
CA ALA A 140 7.93 -10.18 16.72
C ALA A 140 7.86 -11.64 17.24
N HIS A 141 6.71 -12.30 17.08
CA HIS A 141 6.48 -13.66 17.58
C HIS A 141 6.71 -14.77 16.58
N ARG A 142 6.88 -14.40 15.32
CA ARG A 142 7.05 -15.39 14.26
C ARG A 142 8.52 -15.74 14.06
N ALA A 143 8.78 -17.00 13.81
CA ALA A 143 10.13 -17.53 13.65
C ALA A 143 11.00 -16.77 12.62
N PRO A 144 10.47 -16.23 11.50
CA PRO A 144 11.31 -15.50 10.54
C PRO A 144 11.88 -14.19 11.06
N SER A 145 11.26 -13.52 12.03
CA SER A 145 11.65 -12.16 12.45
C SER A 145 13.13 -12.02 12.86
N PRO A 146 13.69 -12.85 13.74
CA PRO A 146 15.11 -12.78 14.08
C PRO A 146 16.04 -13.07 12.90
N TYR A 147 15.63 -13.98 12.02
CA TYR A 147 16.42 -14.35 10.83
C TYR A 147 16.45 -13.24 9.79
N VAL A 148 15.37 -12.47 9.66
CA VAL A 148 15.33 -11.30 8.76
C VAL A 148 16.32 -10.24 9.24
N ARG A 149 16.51 -10.06 10.54
CA ARG A 149 17.53 -9.15 11.08
C ARG A 149 18.94 -9.57 10.63
N VAL A 150 19.32 -10.83 10.77
CA VAL A 150 20.62 -11.35 10.33
C VAL A 150 20.76 -11.24 8.80
N MET A 151 19.70 -11.56 8.07
CA MET A 151 19.64 -11.40 6.61
C MET A 151 19.88 -9.95 6.17
N MET A 152 19.30 -8.97 6.87
CA MET A 152 19.51 -7.57 6.57
C MET A 152 20.93 -7.09 6.92
N ASP A 153 21.52 -7.60 8.01
CA ASP A 153 22.93 -7.37 8.33
C ASP A 153 23.86 -7.89 7.22
N GLU A 154 23.56 -9.07 6.65
CA GLU A 154 24.28 -9.60 5.49
C GLU A 154 24.10 -8.72 4.24
N ILE A 155 22.87 -8.31 3.92
CA ILE A 155 22.57 -7.57 2.69
C ILE A 155 23.08 -6.12 2.75
N PHE A 156 22.75 -5.39 3.81
CA PHE A 156 23.02 -3.95 3.92
C PHE A 156 24.33 -3.64 4.67
N GLY A 157 24.85 -4.60 5.43
CA GLY A 157 25.93 -4.41 6.39
C GLY A 157 25.42 -4.03 7.78
N SER A 158 25.99 -4.62 8.84
CA SER A 158 25.60 -4.34 10.23
C SER A 158 25.79 -2.88 10.64
N ALA A 159 26.77 -2.16 10.02
CA ALA A 159 27.00 -0.73 10.24
C ALA A 159 25.85 0.14 9.72
N CYS A 160 25.03 -0.37 8.80
CA CYS A 160 23.86 0.31 8.27
C CYS A 160 22.58 0.07 9.08
N PHE A 161 22.63 -0.77 10.10
CA PHE A 161 21.53 -0.92 11.05
C PHE A 161 21.39 0.31 11.93
N GLN A 162 20.21 0.91 11.94
CA GLN A 162 19.96 2.09 12.73
C GLN A 162 19.19 1.77 14.01
N ARG A 163 18.06 1.06 13.91
CA ARG A 163 17.22 0.72 15.08
C ARG A 163 16.34 -0.49 14.79
N GLU A 164 15.99 -1.19 15.86
CA GLU A 164 14.80 -2.01 15.95
C GLU A 164 13.72 -1.20 16.69
N ILE A 165 12.65 -0.88 16.00
CA ILE A 165 11.56 -0.09 16.55
C ILE A 165 10.50 -1.05 17.06
N ILE A 166 10.12 -0.91 18.33
CA ILE A 166 9.06 -1.65 18.97
C ILE A 166 7.75 -0.89 18.81
N TRP A 167 6.87 -1.38 17.94
CA TRP A 167 5.56 -0.77 17.79
C TRP A 167 4.50 -1.51 18.59
N ARG A 168 4.06 -0.90 19.67
CA ARG A 168 3.05 -1.47 20.58
C ARG A 168 1.66 -1.46 19.94
N ILE A 169 0.95 -2.61 20.01
CA ILE A 169 -0.37 -2.80 19.38
C ILE A 169 -1.49 -1.98 20.08
N GLY A 170 -1.25 -1.49 21.29
CA GLY A 170 -2.22 -0.73 22.07
C GLY A 170 -3.01 -1.60 23.03
N TRP A 171 -4.32 -1.79 22.85
CA TRP A 171 -5.08 -2.61 23.77
C TRP A 171 -5.17 -4.08 23.37
N LEU A 172 -5.35 -4.92 24.37
CA LEU A 172 -5.52 -6.36 24.22
C LEU A 172 -7.01 -6.71 24.19
N SER A 173 -7.42 -7.49 23.19
CA SER A 173 -8.74 -8.09 23.17
C SER A 173 -8.77 -9.39 23.99
N GLY A 174 -9.95 -9.75 24.56
CA GLY A 174 -10.08 -10.83 25.53
C GLY A 174 -9.50 -12.18 25.11
N TYR A 175 -9.59 -12.58 23.82
CA TYR A 175 -9.00 -13.84 23.34
C TYR A 175 -7.46 -13.88 23.40
N LYS A 176 -6.80 -12.72 23.36
CA LYS A 176 -5.33 -12.64 23.48
C LYS A 176 -4.85 -12.88 24.90
N THR A 177 -5.70 -12.71 25.90
CA THR A 177 -5.34 -12.89 27.31
C THR A 177 -5.37 -14.35 27.76
N ALA A 178 -5.89 -15.26 26.94
CA ALA A 178 -5.98 -16.70 27.25
C ALA A 178 -4.66 -17.48 27.06
N VAL A 179 -3.56 -16.80 26.72
CA VAL A 179 -2.25 -17.45 26.55
C VAL A 179 -1.62 -17.84 27.89
N ARG A 180 -0.79 -18.90 27.88
CA ARG A 180 -0.10 -19.41 29.09
C ARG A 180 1.21 -18.68 29.43
N ASN A 181 1.61 -17.69 28.64
CA ASN A 181 2.82 -16.90 28.85
C ASN A 181 2.54 -15.40 28.65
N TRP A 182 3.58 -14.59 28.51
CA TRP A 182 3.44 -13.16 28.28
C TRP A 182 2.59 -12.84 27.04
N VAL A 183 1.62 -11.95 27.21
CA VAL A 183 0.72 -11.58 26.13
C VAL A 183 1.46 -10.75 25.09
N ARG A 184 1.45 -11.21 23.83
CA ARG A 184 2.02 -10.45 22.72
C ARG A 184 1.30 -9.12 22.55
N ASN A 185 2.05 -8.01 22.49
CA ASN A 185 1.48 -6.67 22.32
C ASN A 185 2.34 -5.74 21.47
N HIS A 186 3.19 -6.25 20.58
CA HIS A 186 3.98 -5.42 19.68
C HIS A 186 4.32 -6.13 18.38
N ASP A 187 4.62 -5.35 17.36
CA ASP A 187 5.38 -5.74 16.18
C ASP A 187 6.75 -5.03 16.23
N VAL A 188 7.71 -5.54 15.48
CA VAL A 188 9.02 -4.91 15.29
C VAL A 188 9.13 -4.30 13.90
N ILE A 189 9.85 -3.18 13.80
CA ILE A 189 10.18 -2.56 12.52
C ILE A 189 11.69 -2.39 12.48
N LEU A 190 12.35 -3.10 11.57
CA LEU A 190 13.80 -2.99 11.38
C LEU A 190 14.09 -1.78 10.50
N PHE A 191 14.90 -0.87 10.99
CA PHE A 191 15.32 0.34 10.28
C PHE A 191 16.79 0.22 9.86
N TYR A 192 17.03 0.21 8.57
CA TYR A 192 18.33 0.20 7.93
C TYR A 192 18.48 1.36 6.95
N THR A 193 19.72 1.70 6.64
CA THR A 193 20.07 2.71 5.63
C THR A 193 20.97 2.11 4.57
N LYS A 194 21.09 2.77 3.41
CA LYS A 194 22.00 2.33 2.35
C LYS A 194 23.45 2.61 2.72
N SER A 195 23.69 3.74 3.38
CA SER A 195 25.01 4.20 3.79
C SER A 195 24.93 4.99 5.10
N SER A 196 26.06 5.51 5.56
CA SER A 196 26.13 6.43 6.70
C SER A 196 25.61 7.84 6.40
N ALA A 197 25.48 8.21 5.12
CA ALA A 197 25.01 9.52 4.68
C ALA A 197 23.50 9.53 4.39
N PHE A 198 22.70 9.08 5.35
CA PHE A 198 21.26 8.90 5.16
C PHE A 198 20.44 10.13 5.58
N THR A 199 19.26 10.26 4.96
CA THR A 199 18.26 11.28 5.32
C THR A 199 17.52 10.86 6.58
N PHE A 200 17.55 11.72 7.63
CA PHE A 200 16.75 11.51 8.83
C PHE A 200 16.35 12.83 9.50
N HIS A 201 15.05 13.09 9.56
CA HIS A 201 14.45 14.23 10.21
C HIS A 201 13.98 13.84 11.60
N LYS A 202 14.74 14.20 12.62
CA LYS A 202 14.42 13.88 14.01
C LYS A 202 13.08 14.47 14.41
N GLN A 203 12.17 13.63 14.89
CA GLN A 203 10.83 14.01 15.31
C GLN A 203 10.75 14.21 16.83
N TYR A 204 9.79 15.03 17.26
CA TYR A 204 9.63 15.42 18.66
C TYR A 204 8.17 15.37 19.06
N LEU A 205 7.91 14.89 20.29
CA LEU A 205 6.64 15.11 20.98
C LEU A 205 6.72 16.47 21.71
N PRO A 206 5.77 17.38 21.50
CA PRO A 206 5.76 18.65 22.21
C PRO A 206 5.84 18.46 23.73
N TYR A 207 6.52 19.38 24.42
CA TYR A 207 6.46 19.41 25.87
C TYR A 207 5.03 19.69 26.33
N ASP A 208 4.60 19.03 27.40
CA ASP A 208 3.37 19.40 28.10
C ASP A 208 3.47 20.82 28.61
N GLY A 209 2.35 21.57 28.62
CA GLY A 209 2.35 23.01 28.96
C GLY A 209 2.87 23.35 30.36
N GLY A 210 2.96 22.36 31.26
CA GLY A 210 3.50 22.46 32.61
C GLY A 210 4.91 21.91 32.80
N TYR A 211 5.54 21.36 31.72
CA TYR A 211 6.85 20.73 31.86
C TYR A 211 7.95 21.73 32.21
N VAL A 212 8.65 21.44 33.30
CA VAL A 212 9.80 22.19 33.78
C VAL A 212 10.99 21.25 33.91
N ARG A 213 12.16 21.70 33.51
CA ARG A 213 13.41 20.93 33.62
C ARG A 213 13.76 20.73 35.10
N ARG A 214 14.64 19.78 35.39
CA ARG A 214 15.16 19.49 36.72
C ARG A 214 15.77 20.71 37.43
N ASP A 215 16.32 21.64 36.63
CA ASP A 215 16.91 22.91 37.12
C ASP A 215 15.87 24.05 37.32
N GLY A 216 14.57 23.73 37.24
CA GLY A 216 13.48 24.69 37.41
C GLY A 216 13.23 25.60 36.21
N LYS A 217 13.99 25.45 35.11
CA LYS A 217 13.89 26.31 33.92
C LYS A 217 12.90 25.70 32.92
N ARG A 218 12.32 26.55 32.10
CA ARG A 218 11.53 26.11 30.96
C ARG A 218 12.40 25.33 29.96
N PRO A 219 11.88 24.27 29.35
CA PRO A 219 12.62 23.51 28.34
C PRO A 219 12.94 24.38 27.13
N ARG A 220 14.11 24.12 26.54
CA ARG A 220 14.51 24.71 25.25
C ARG A 220 14.33 23.65 24.17
N GLY A 221 13.81 24.03 23.00
CA GLY A 221 13.68 23.14 21.86
C GLY A 221 12.24 22.73 21.53
N LYS A 222 12.09 21.77 20.62
CA LYS A 222 10.80 21.41 20.00
C LYS A 222 9.95 20.42 20.82
N GLY A 223 10.54 19.76 21.81
CA GLY A 223 9.88 18.69 22.58
C GLY A 223 10.84 17.58 22.97
N HIS A 224 10.29 16.49 23.48
CA HIS A 224 11.01 15.24 23.71
C HIS A 224 11.24 14.52 22.36
N PRO A 225 12.48 14.11 22.04
CA PRO A 225 12.71 13.26 20.88
C PRO A 225 11.84 12.00 20.94
N ILE A 226 11.27 11.58 19.82
CA ILE A 226 10.56 10.31 19.75
C ILE A 226 11.57 9.17 19.85
N GLU A 227 11.29 8.24 20.75
CA GLU A 227 12.10 7.06 21.04
C GLU A 227 11.82 5.94 20.03
N ASP A 228 12.53 4.82 20.17
CA ASP A 228 12.35 3.61 19.34
C ASP A 228 11.25 2.67 19.88
N THR A 229 10.63 3.02 20.99
CA THR A 229 9.45 2.31 21.51
C THR A 229 8.21 3.16 21.27
N TRP A 230 7.41 2.78 20.27
CA TRP A 230 6.23 3.53 19.86
C TRP A 230 4.98 2.99 20.53
N ASN A 231 4.40 3.80 21.41
CA ASN A 231 3.14 3.48 22.07
C ASN A 231 1.95 3.98 21.25
N CYS A 232 0.85 3.25 21.34
CA CYS A 232 -0.42 3.66 20.73
C CYS A 232 -1.20 4.53 21.71
N SER A 233 -0.77 5.76 21.89
CA SER A 233 -1.50 6.75 22.67
C SER A 233 -1.72 8.02 21.84
N PRO A 234 -2.73 8.83 22.17
CA PRO A 234 -2.91 10.14 21.54
C PRO A 234 -1.69 11.05 21.70
N ALA A 235 -0.96 10.93 22.81
CA ALA A 235 0.27 11.67 23.07
C ALA A 235 1.38 11.30 22.07
N ASP A 236 1.46 10.04 21.69
CA ASP A 236 2.43 9.56 20.69
C ASP A 236 2.00 9.81 19.25
N ARG A 237 0.79 10.35 19.02
CA ARG A 237 0.20 10.57 17.69
C ARG A 237 0.15 9.32 16.83
N LEU A 238 0.05 8.17 17.45
CA LEU A 238 -0.11 6.88 16.77
C LEU A 238 -1.37 6.20 17.25
N ASP A 239 -2.14 5.71 16.30
CA ASP A 239 -3.25 4.81 16.59
C ASP A 239 -2.76 3.37 16.74
N SER A 240 -3.63 2.52 17.32
CA SER A 240 -3.41 1.09 17.38
C SER A 240 -3.21 0.50 15.98
N ILE A 241 -2.45 -0.60 15.89
CA ILE A 241 -2.31 -1.41 14.68
C ILE A 241 -3.67 -1.85 14.11
N GLN A 242 -4.68 -1.96 14.97
CA GLN A 242 -6.04 -2.26 14.58
C GLN A 242 -6.79 -0.97 14.29
N ILE A 243 -7.03 -0.70 13.03
CA ILE A 243 -7.90 0.41 12.63
C ILE A 243 -9.28 0.20 13.25
N LYS A 244 -9.70 1.16 14.07
CA LYS A 244 -11.02 1.12 14.73
C LYS A 244 -12.14 0.94 13.71
N SER A 245 -13.18 0.18 14.07
CA SER A 245 -14.28 -0.16 13.15
C SER A 245 -15.02 1.05 12.58
N PHE A 246 -14.99 2.18 13.28
CA PHE A 246 -15.60 3.46 12.89
C PHE A 246 -14.62 4.43 12.20
N SER A 247 -13.36 4.06 12.03
CA SER A 247 -12.39 4.91 11.33
C SER A 247 -12.75 5.07 9.86
N GLY A 248 -12.74 6.30 9.37
CA GLY A 248 -12.93 6.61 7.94
C GLY A 248 -11.84 6.04 7.04
N GLU A 249 -10.69 5.67 7.62
CA GLU A 249 -9.54 5.05 6.97
C GLU A 249 -9.78 3.57 6.63
N LYS A 250 -10.72 2.92 7.33
CA LYS A 250 -10.94 1.48 7.22
C LYS A 250 -11.49 1.10 5.85
N THR A 251 -10.75 0.26 5.12
CA THR A 251 -11.15 -0.25 3.80
C THR A 251 -11.79 -1.64 3.86
N GLY A 252 -11.61 -2.36 4.97
CA GLY A 252 -11.95 -3.77 5.09
C GLY A 252 -10.89 -4.72 4.51
N TYR A 253 -9.77 -4.20 4.03
CA TYR A 253 -8.63 -5.04 3.65
C TYR A 253 -8.00 -5.67 4.90
N PRO A 254 -7.74 -6.99 4.90
CA PRO A 254 -7.07 -7.63 6.02
C PRO A 254 -5.68 -7.03 6.21
N THR A 255 -5.22 -6.95 7.47
CA THR A 255 -3.88 -6.46 7.83
C THR A 255 -3.55 -5.00 7.45
N GLN A 256 -4.56 -4.19 7.07
CA GLN A 256 -4.34 -2.76 6.78
C GLN A 256 -3.64 -2.07 7.95
N LYS A 257 -2.53 -1.38 7.67
CA LYS A 257 -1.84 -0.50 8.64
C LYS A 257 -2.50 0.88 8.66
N ASN A 258 -2.33 1.63 9.75
CA ASN A 258 -2.86 2.98 9.83
C ASN A 258 -1.92 4.00 9.12
N GLU A 259 -2.51 5.10 8.64
CA GLU A 259 -1.76 6.13 7.92
C GLU A 259 -0.79 6.88 8.83
N ALA A 260 -1.11 7.05 10.12
CA ALA A 260 -0.25 7.77 11.08
C ALA A 260 1.11 7.08 11.29
N LEU A 261 1.14 5.72 11.29
CA LEU A 261 2.39 4.97 11.36
C LEU A 261 3.28 5.27 10.15
N LEU A 262 2.69 5.19 8.96
CA LEU A 262 3.42 5.41 7.71
C LEU A 262 3.85 6.87 7.58
N ALA A 263 3.00 7.83 8.00
CA ALA A 263 3.36 9.24 8.02
C ALA A 263 4.60 9.50 8.87
N ARG A 264 4.67 8.92 10.08
CA ARG A 264 5.84 9.04 10.96
C ARG A 264 7.12 8.55 10.28
N ILE A 265 7.08 7.39 9.63
CA ILE A 265 8.24 6.81 8.94
C ILE A 265 8.64 7.69 7.74
N ILE A 266 7.69 8.10 6.92
CA ILE A 266 7.90 8.91 5.71
C ILE A 266 8.46 10.28 6.07
N GLU A 267 7.89 10.96 7.07
CA GLU A 267 8.40 12.25 7.55
C GLU A 267 9.81 12.16 8.13
N ALA A 268 10.14 11.05 8.81
CA ALA A 268 11.47 10.86 9.40
C ALA A 268 12.55 10.62 8.34
N SER A 269 12.26 9.87 7.28
CA SER A 269 13.29 9.36 6.37
C SER A 269 13.10 9.78 4.91
N SER A 270 12.38 10.85 4.68
CA SER A 270 12.26 11.47 3.35
C SER A 270 11.88 12.95 3.44
N SER A 271 12.07 13.66 2.34
CA SER A 271 11.67 15.06 2.13
C SER A 271 10.52 15.16 1.10
N PRO A 272 9.74 16.24 1.06
CA PRO A 272 8.77 16.45 -0.02
C PRO A 272 9.45 16.35 -1.40
N GLY A 273 8.81 15.63 -2.31
CA GLY A 273 9.33 15.32 -3.65
C GLY A 273 10.11 14.00 -3.74
N ASP A 274 10.60 13.46 -2.62
CA ASP A 274 11.30 12.17 -2.58
C ASP A 274 10.39 11.00 -2.98
N LEU A 275 11.00 9.89 -3.39
CA LEU A 275 10.31 8.71 -3.91
C LEU A 275 10.24 7.60 -2.86
N VAL A 276 9.01 7.21 -2.52
CA VAL A 276 8.69 6.14 -1.56
C VAL A 276 8.25 4.88 -2.31
N LEU A 277 8.85 3.74 -1.98
CA LEU A 277 8.50 2.43 -2.54
C LEU A 277 7.90 1.50 -1.48
N ASP A 278 6.76 0.90 -1.80
CA ASP A 278 6.17 -0.22 -1.05
C ASP A 278 5.80 -1.36 -2.01
N PHE A 279 6.59 -2.42 -2.02
CA PHE A 279 6.37 -3.58 -2.90
C PHE A 279 5.59 -4.74 -2.23
N PHE A 280 5.00 -4.47 -1.05
CA PHE A 280 3.97 -5.28 -0.41
C PHE A 280 2.77 -4.39 -0.06
N MET A 281 2.32 -3.61 -1.04
CA MET A 281 1.47 -2.44 -0.88
C MET A 281 0.13 -2.71 -0.16
N GLY A 282 -0.47 -3.89 -0.36
CA GLY A 282 -1.79 -4.20 0.20
C GLY A 282 -2.84 -3.15 -0.15
N SER A 283 -3.42 -2.53 0.86
CA SER A 283 -4.44 -1.48 0.66
C SER A 283 -3.89 -0.11 0.26
N GLY A 284 -2.58 0.04 0.03
CA GLY A 284 -1.93 1.27 -0.41
C GLY A 284 -1.75 2.32 0.69
N THR A 285 -1.62 1.92 1.94
CA THR A 285 -1.49 2.89 3.05
C THR A 285 -0.22 3.73 2.94
N ALA A 286 0.91 3.13 2.56
CA ALA A 286 2.16 3.86 2.35
C ALA A 286 2.04 4.87 1.19
N SER A 287 1.42 4.46 0.07
CA SER A 287 1.19 5.33 -1.09
C SER A 287 0.30 6.54 -0.75
N VAL A 288 -0.79 6.32 0.00
CA VAL A 288 -1.69 7.40 0.44
C VAL A 288 -0.99 8.35 1.40
N ALA A 289 -0.21 7.83 2.35
CA ALA A 289 0.55 8.66 3.28
C ALA A 289 1.64 9.46 2.56
N ALA A 290 2.38 8.84 1.63
CA ALA A 290 3.39 9.51 0.81
C ALA A 290 2.78 10.66 0.00
N HIS A 291 1.69 10.41 -0.71
CA HIS A 291 0.99 11.43 -1.48
C HIS A 291 0.54 12.63 -0.61
N ARG A 292 -0.10 12.35 0.53
CA ARG A 292 -0.56 13.41 1.45
C ARG A 292 0.56 14.28 2.02
N LEU A 293 1.75 13.70 2.12
CA LEU A 293 2.95 14.37 2.61
C LEU A 293 3.78 15.02 1.47
N GLY A 294 3.27 15.03 0.25
CA GLY A 294 3.94 15.61 -0.90
C GLY A 294 5.14 14.80 -1.41
N ARG A 295 5.17 13.49 -1.13
CA ARG A 295 6.16 12.55 -1.68
C ARG A 295 5.58 11.87 -2.90
N ARG A 296 6.44 11.49 -3.80
CA ARG A 296 6.12 10.57 -4.89
C ARG A 296 6.09 9.14 -4.38
N PHE A 297 5.39 8.26 -5.08
CA PHE A 297 5.32 6.87 -4.64
C PHE A 297 5.29 5.86 -5.79
N ILE A 298 5.79 4.67 -5.48
CA ILE A 298 5.61 3.46 -6.26
C ILE A 298 5.05 2.38 -5.30
N GLY A 299 3.94 1.75 -5.69
CA GLY A 299 3.36 0.64 -4.94
C GLY A 299 3.24 -0.61 -5.81
N ALA A 300 3.41 -1.80 -5.23
CA ALA A 300 3.20 -3.06 -5.94
C ALA A 300 2.46 -4.10 -5.08
N ASP A 301 1.55 -4.83 -5.73
CA ASP A 301 0.86 -5.96 -5.11
C ASP A 301 0.46 -6.98 -6.19
N SER A 302 0.47 -8.25 -5.85
CA SER A 302 0.03 -9.33 -6.74
C SER A 302 -1.50 -9.48 -6.78
N SER A 303 -2.22 -8.88 -5.83
CA SER A 303 -3.67 -8.96 -5.71
C SER A 303 -4.37 -7.84 -6.47
N PRO A 304 -5.19 -8.16 -7.50
CA PRO A 304 -6.01 -7.16 -8.17
C PRO A 304 -6.96 -6.41 -7.22
N GLY A 305 -7.42 -7.09 -6.17
CA GLY A 305 -8.29 -6.48 -5.15
C GLY A 305 -7.55 -5.46 -4.27
N ALA A 306 -6.28 -5.72 -3.91
CA ALA A 306 -5.43 -4.77 -3.23
C ALA A 306 -5.23 -3.51 -4.08
N LEU A 307 -4.84 -3.70 -5.34
CA LEU A 307 -4.66 -2.63 -6.31
C LEU A 307 -5.91 -1.74 -6.43
N ARG A 308 -7.09 -2.32 -6.59
CA ARG A 308 -8.36 -1.56 -6.70
C ARG A 308 -8.64 -0.73 -5.45
N ILE A 309 -8.38 -1.27 -4.27
CA ILE A 309 -8.53 -0.54 -3.02
C ILE A 309 -7.55 0.63 -2.96
N ALA A 310 -6.29 0.42 -3.32
CA ALA A 310 -5.27 1.47 -3.33
C ALA A 310 -5.63 2.60 -4.31
N VAL A 311 -5.97 2.28 -5.57
CA VAL A 311 -6.44 3.27 -6.57
C VAL A 311 -7.64 4.04 -6.04
N SER A 312 -8.65 3.36 -5.50
CA SER A 312 -9.85 4.02 -4.96
C SER A 312 -9.55 4.93 -3.77
N ARG A 313 -8.58 4.59 -2.92
CA ARG A 313 -8.13 5.45 -1.80
C ARG A 313 -7.41 6.69 -2.30
N LEU A 314 -6.48 6.51 -3.21
CA LEU A 314 -5.68 7.58 -3.79
C LEU A 314 -6.55 8.60 -4.52
N LEU A 315 -7.44 8.16 -5.42
CA LEU A 315 -8.35 9.06 -6.16
C LEU A 315 -9.42 9.72 -5.27
N ARG A 316 -9.71 9.17 -4.08
CA ARG A 316 -10.52 9.87 -3.09
C ARG A 316 -9.75 10.92 -2.32
N ALA A 317 -8.47 10.68 -2.07
CA ALA A 317 -7.60 11.65 -1.42
C ALA A 317 -7.33 12.83 -2.36
N ASP A 318 -7.12 12.53 -3.64
CA ASP A 318 -6.87 13.53 -4.68
C ASP A 318 -7.45 13.05 -6.03
N PRO A 319 -8.59 13.60 -6.47
CA PRO A 319 -9.19 13.29 -7.76
C PRO A 319 -8.36 13.73 -8.98
N GLU A 320 -7.45 14.68 -8.81
CA GLU A 320 -6.57 15.20 -9.87
C GLU A 320 -5.21 14.45 -9.89
N LEU A 321 -5.04 13.43 -9.06
CA LEU A 321 -3.80 12.65 -8.97
C LEU A 321 -3.43 12.06 -10.33
N ARG A 322 -2.18 12.26 -10.71
CA ARG A 322 -1.58 11.59 -11.88
C ARG A 322 -1.07 10.23 -11.45
N LEU A 323 -1.69 9.19 -11.95
CA LEU A 323 -1.40 7.82 -11.54
C LEU A 323 -1.37 6.89 -12.77
N GLU A 324 -0.29 6.15 -12.91
CA GLU A 324 -0.18 5.03 -13.85
C GLU A 324 -0.35 3.71 -13.11
N VAL A 325 -1.18 2.84 -13.66
CA VAL A 325 -1.30 1.45 -13.22
C VAL A 325 -0.65 0.56 -14.27
N LEU A 326 0.38 -0.17 -13.86
CA LEU A 326 1.13 -1.06 -14.72
C LEU A 326 0.88 -2.52 -14.32
N CYS A 327 1.08 -3.42 -15.26
CA CYS A 327 0.94 -4.86 -15.05
C CYS A 327 2.16 -5.56 -15.61
N THR A 328 2.82 -6.40 -14.81
CA THR A 328 3.88 -7.29 -15.28
C THR A 328 3.30 -8.47 -16.06
N ASP A 329 4.08 -9.09 -16.93
CA ASP A 329 3.59 -10.13 -17.85
C ASP A 329 3.15 -11.42 -17.12
N ASP A 330 3.65 -11.66 -15.91
CA ASP A 330 3.27 -12.78 -15.07
C ASP A 330 1.92 -12.59 -14.35
N ALA A 331 1.41 -11.36 -14.33
CA ALA A 331 0.16 -11.05 -13.68
C ALA A 331 -1.04 -11.05 -14.64
N LYS A 332 -2.15 -11.56 -14.17
CA LYS A 332 -3.43 -11.49 -14.90
C LYS A 332 -4.28 -10.38 -14.30
N PRO A 333 -4.52 -9.27 -15.02
CA PRO A 333 -5.52 -8.30 -14.60
C PRO A 333 -6.84 -9.00 -14.37
N ALA A 334 -7.56 -8.65 -13.32
CA ALA A 334 -8.90 -9.20 -13.12
C ALA A 334 -9.76 -8.89 -14.36
N ALA A 335 -10.01 -9.89 -15.16
CA ALA A 335 -10.90 -9.78 -16.31
C ALA A 335 -12.35 -9.78 -15.84
N GLY A 336 -12.74 -8.75 -15.13
CA GLY A 336 -14.14 -8.47 -14.82
C GLY A 336 -14.74 -7.68 -15.97
N ARG A 337 -15.52 -8.30 -16.84
CA ARG A 337 -16.40 -7.57 -17.74
C ARG A 337 -17.69 -7.29 -16.97
N ALA A 338 -18.10 -6.04 -16.96
CA ALA A 338 -19.42 -5.67 -16.50
C ALA A 338 -20.15 -4.98 -17.65
N ARG A 339 -21.45 -5.22 -17.77
CA ARG A 339 -22.32 -4.50 -18.70
C ARG A 339 -23.12 -3.50 -17.91
N GLY A 340 -23.20 -2.28 -18.39
CA GLY A 340 -23.99 -1.24 -17.76
C GLY A 340 -24.52 -0.24 -18.77
N ARG A 341 -25.59 0.46 -18.40
CA ARG A 341 -26.16 1.55 -19.20
C ARG A 341 -26.04 2.85 -18.42
N LEU A 342 -25.38 3.81 -19.05
CA LEU A 342 -25.26 5.17 -18.54
C LEU A 342 -26.35 6.03 -19.16
N ILE A 343 -27.06 6.78 -18.34
CA ILE A 343 -28.06 7.76 -18.77
C ILE A 343 -27.58 9.13 -18.37
N VAL A 344 -27.56 10.06 -19.32
CA VAL A 344 -27.24 11.46 -19.08
C VAL A 344 -28.51 12.28 -19.34
N GLU A 345 -29.15 12.78 -18.27
CA GLU A 345 -30.36 13.58 -18.35
C GLU A 345 -30.20 14.87 -17.56
N ASN A 346 -30.54 15.99 -18.15
CA ASN A 346 -30.50 17.32 -17.51
C ASN A 346 -29.15 17.60 -16.80
N GLY A 347 -28.05 17.15 -17.39
CA GLY A 347 -26.70 17.29 -16.82
C GLY A 347 -26.47 16.43 -15.57
N ARG A 348 -27.32 15.47 -15.31
CA ARG A 348 -27.11 14.43 -14.31
C ARG A 348 -26.76 13.12 -14.99
N LEU A 349 -25.84 12.43 -14.39
CA LEU A 349 -25.34 11.14 -14.85
C LEU A 349 -25.91 10.06 -13.93
N ALA A 350 -26.63 9.11 -14.51
CA ALA A 350 -27.22 8.00 -13.80
C ALA A 350 -26.80 6.68 -14.43
N ILE A 351 -26.49 5.68 -13.59
CA ILE A 351 -26.27 4.33 -14.02
C ILE A 351 -27.63 3.61 -13.91
N ALA A 352 -28.18 3.19 -15.05
CA ALA A 352 -29.50 2.58 -15.11
C ALA A 352 -29.47 1.07 -14.88
N ASP A 353 -28.44 0.41 -15.34
CA ASP A 353 -28.29 -1.04 -15.20
C ASP A 353 -26.81 -1.38 -15.11
N PHE A 354 -26.44 -2.31 -14.25
CA PHE A 354 -25.09 -2.80 -14.08
C PHE A 354 -25.12 -4.28 -13.76
N ARG A 355 -24.48 -5.07 -14.60
CA ARG A 355 -24.40 -6.53 -14.43
C ARG A 355 -22.96 -6.97 -14.42
N PRO A 356 -22.37 -7.21 -13.24
CA PRO A 356 -21.04 -7.80 -13.14
C PRO A 356 -21.09 -9.27 -13.58
N GLU A 357 -20.16 -9.67 -14.45
CA GLU A 357 -20.13 -11.02 -15.01
C GLU A 357 -19.58 -12.08 -14.04
N ASN A 358 -18.85 -11.68 -13.00
CA ASN A 358 -18.08 -12.60 -12.13
C ASN A 358 -18.41 -12.48 -10.63
N LEU A 359 -19.65 -12.16 -10.27
CA LEU A 359 -20.05 -12.21 -8.88
C LEU A 359 -20.28 -13.66 -8.41
N PRO A 360 -19.87 -14.01 -7.18
CA PRO A 360 -20.26 -15.28 -6.57
C PRO A 360 -21.78 -15.43 -6.58
N ARG A 361 -22.27 -16.63 -6.93
CA ARG A 361 -23.72 -16.91 -7.02
C ARG A 361 -24.49 -16.54 -5.75
N SER A 362 -23.85 -16.72 -4.57
CA SER A 362 -24.42 -16.32 -3.28
C SER A 362 -24.68 -14.82 -3.17
N LEU A 363 -23.82 -13.98 -3.75
CA LEU A 363 -24.02 -12.53 -3.76
C LEU A 363 -25.01 -12.09 -4.83
N THR A 364 -25.02 -12.75 -6.00
CA THR A 364 -25.94 -12.45 -7.08
C THR A 364 -27.40 -12.73 -6.66
N ALA A 365 -27.64 -13.88 -6.00
CA ALA A 365 -28.96 -14.24 -5.53
C ALA A 365 -29.51 -13.33 -4.41
N ALA A 366 -28.64 -12.85 -3.54
CA ALA A 366 -29.00 -11.98 -2.41
C ALA A 366 -29.03 -10.49 -2.77
N ALA A 367 -28.48 -10.09 -3.91
CA ALA A 367 -28.35 -8.67 -4.24
C ALA A 367 -29.69 -8.00 -4.54
N GLY A 368 -30.57 -8.65 -5.31
CA GLY A 368 -31.84 -8.06 -5.76
C GLY A 368 -31.68 -6.76 -6.57
N ASP A 369 -30.81 -5.87 -6.11
CA ASP A 369 -30.44 -4.61 -6.76
C ASP A 369 -28.93 -4.60 -7.02
N TRP A 370 -28.52 -4.34 -8.26
CA TRP A 370 -27.13 -4.27 -8.69
C TRP A 370 -26.31 -3.24 -7.92
N ARG A 371 -26.94 -2.13 -7.45
CA ARG A 371 -26.27 -1.07 -6.66
C ARG A 371 -25.60 -1.60 -5.40
N ARG A 372 -26.08 -2.70 -4.87
CA ARG A 372 -25.55 -3.38 -3.69
C ARG A 372 -24.27 -4.15 -3.98
N THR A 373 -23.94 -4.37 -5.25
CA THR A 373 -22.77 -5.12 -5.71
C THR A 373 -21.60 -4.22 -6.16
N VAL A 374 -21.83 -2.91 -6.25
CA VAL A 374 -20.84 -1.96 -6.74
C VAL A 374 -20.21 -1.19 -5.58
N ASP A 375 -18.88 -1.21 -5.49
CA ASP A 375 -18.15 -0.44 -4.46
C ASP A 375 -17.90 1.00 -4.91
N SER A 376 -17.43 1.18 -6.12
CA SER A 376 -17.13 2.49 -6.69
C SER A 376 -17.37 2.49 -8.19
N VAL A 377 -17.65 3.65 -8.73
CA VAL A 377 -17.78 3.89 -10.17
C VAL A 377 -16.83 5.01 -10.53
N MET A 378 -16.02 4.78 -11.56
CA MET A 378 -15.20 5.80 -12.20
C MET A 378 -15.70 6.01 -13.62
N ILE A 379 -15.82 7.24 -14.04
CA ILE A 379 -16.38 7.61 -15.34
C ILE A 379 -15.33 8.40 -16.10
N ASP A 380 -15.06 7.92 -17.30
CA ASP A 380 -14.19 8.57 -18.26
C ASP A 380 -15.03 9.17 -19.38
N PHE A 381 -14.92 10.49 -19.57
CA PHE A 381 -15.63 11.24 -20.60
C PHE A 381 -14.81 11.39 -21.90
N HIS A 382 -13.53 10.94 -21.92
CA HIS A 382 -12.59 11.26 -23.00
C HIS A 382 -12.23 10.02 -23.82
N SER A 383 -12.84 9.05 -23.99
CA SER A 383 -12.71 7.80 -24.78
C SER A 383 -11.52 7.68 -25.77
N ASP A 384 -10.35 8.23 -25.43
CA ASP A 384 -9.12 8.22 -26.23
C ASP A 384 -8.24 6.96 -25.99
N GLY A 385 -8.75 6.00 -25.23
CA GLY A 385 -8.05 4.76 -24.89
C GLY A 385 -7.32 4.80 -23.55
N GLU A 386 -7.17 5.97 -22.94
CA GLU A 386 -6.69 6.16 -21.57
C GLU A 386 -7.87 6.31 -20.61
N VAL A 387 -7.86 5.60 -19.49
CA VAL A 387 -8.90 5.78 -18.45
C VAL A 387 -8.58 7.02 -17.66
N ARG A 388 -9.43 8.04 -17.74
CA ARG A 388 -9.35 9.23 -16.91
C ARG A 388 -10.50 9.23 -15.92
N ALA A 389 -10.22 9.41 -14.65
CA ALA A 389 -11.27 9.51 -13.64
C ALA A 389 -11.84 10.91 -13.61
N ASP A 390 -12.71 11.23 -14.55
CA ASP A 390 -13.42 12.53 -14.59
C ASP A 390 -14.48 12.65 -13.50
N ALA A 391 -14.97 11.53 -12.99
CA ALA A 391 -15.85 11.47 -11.82
C ALA A 391 -15.74 10.11 -11.13
N ALA A 392 -15.68 10.12 -9.81
CA ALA A 392 -15.69 8.93 -8.97
C ALA A 392 -16.74 9.03 -7.86
N GLY A 393 -17.46 7.96 -7.59
CA GLY A 393 -18.49 7.95 -6.57
C GLY A 393 -18.83 6.54 -6.07
N ARG A 394 -19.45 6.48 -4.88
CA ARG A 394 -20.03 5.24 -4.34
C ARG A 394 -21.54 5.26 -4.52
N PRO A 395 -22.15 4.19 -5.01
CA PRO A 395 -23.61 4.07 -5.02
C PRO A 395 -24.17 4.11 -3.60
N GLY A 396 -25.31 4.78 -3.40
CA GLY A 396 -26.07 4.72 -2.15
C GLY A 396 -25.74 5.75 -1.07
N LYS A 397 -24.75 6.64 -1.25
CA LYS A 397 -24.71 7.89 -0.48
C LYS A 397 -25.26 8.99 -1.39
N GLU A 398 -26.46 9.44 -1.10
CA GLU A 398 -26.99 10.67 -1.67
C GLU A 398 -25.98 11.80 -1.50
N ARG A 399 -25.69 12.48 -2.60
CA ARG A 399 -24.75 13.57 -2.70
C ARG A 399 -23.26 13.16 -2.73
N ALA A 400 -22.82 12.46 -3.77
CA ALA A 400 -21.57 12.83 -4.39
C ALA A 400 -21.77 14.31 -4.80
N ARG A 401 -21.14 15.21 -4.06
CA ARG A 401 -21.49 16.63 -4.11
C ARG A 401 -21.42 17.12 -5.55
N ALA A 402 -22.52 17.64 -6.05
CA ALA A 402 -22.72 18.19 -7.37
C ALA A 402 -21.67 19.21 -7.84
N ARG A 403 -20.69 19.58 -7.02
CA ARG A 403 -19.60 20.48 -7.34
C ARG A 403 -18.61 19.92 -8.35
N HIS A 404 -18.37 18.60 -8.39
CA HIS A 404 -17.44 17.99 -9.35
C HIS A 404 -18.15 17.71 -10.69
N ILE A 405 -19.43 17.40 -10.66
CA ILE A 405 -20.26 17.25 -11.89
C ILE A 405 -20.44 18.61 -12.60
N CYS A 406 -20.46 19.72 -11.85
CA CYS A 406 -20.53 21.06 -12.45
C CYS A 406 -19.23 21.52 -13.16
N ALA A 407 -18.06 21.02 -12.78
CA ALA A 407 -16.81 21.30 -13.50
C ALA A 407 -16.79 20.61 -14.88
N ALA A 408 -17.35 19.41 -14.98
CA ALA A 408 -17.53 18.69 -16.23
C ALA A 408 -18.54 19.39 -17.18
N ARG A 409 -19.53 20.12 -16.65
CA ARG A 409 -20.48 20.90 -17.47
C ARG A 409 -19.83 21.95 -18.40
N ARG A 410 -18.67 22.46 -18.06
CA ARG A 410 -17.97 23.45 -18.90
C ARG A 410 -17.24 22.86 -20.10
N ARG A 411 -17.15 21.53 -20.20
CA ARG A 411 -16.38 20.84 -21.25
C ARG A 411 -17.20 19.93 -22.16
N LEU A 412 -18.52 19.82 -21.95
CA LEU A 412 -19.36 19.04 -22.86
C LEU A 412 -19.72 19.93 -24.07
N PRO A 413 -19.38 19.51 -25.29
CA PRO A 413 -19.88 20.19 -26.48
C PRO A 413 -21.42 20.02 -26.54
N HIS A 414 -22.11 21.11 -26.69
CA HIS A 414 -23.55 21.13 -26.97
C HIS A 414 -23.78 20.45 -28.34
N LYS A 415 -24.04 19.16 -28.38
CA LYS A 415 -24.73 18.52 -29.51
C LYS A 415 -25.15 17.08 -29.15
N GLY A 416 -26.45 16.83 -29.24
CA GLY A 416 -27.04 15.54 -29.56
C GLY A 416 -27.11 14.51 -28.42
N THR A 417 -28.30 14.01 -28.20
CA THR A 417 -28.58 12.76 -27.49
C THR A 417 -27.82 11.61 -28.15
N ASN A 418 -26.64 11.28 -27.66
CA ASN A 418 -25.92 10.10 -28.10
C ASN A 418 -25.95 9.04 -27.00
N HIS A 419 -26.69 7.98 -27.25
CA HIS A 419 -26.59 6.71 -26.52
C HIS A 419 -25.30 6.00 -26.96
N GLY A 420 -24.17 6.38 -26.39
CA GLY A 420 -22.91 5.70 -26.60
C GLY A 420 -22.70 4.57 -25.56
N PRO A 421 -22.14 3.42 -25.93
CA PRO A 421 -21.82 2.37 -24.99
C PRO A 421 -20.68 2.82 -24.06
N VAL A 422 -20.88 2.69 -22.76
CA VAL A 422 -19.81 2.86 -21.76
C VAL A 422 -18.76 1.77 -22.00
N ARG A 423 -17.57 2.14 -22.45
CA ARG A 423 -16.56 1.19 -22.84
C ARG A 423 -15.87 0.49 -21.65
N ARG A 424 -15.88 1.07 -20.43
CA ARG A 424 -15.35 0.40 -19.23
C ARG A 424 -16.09 0.84 -17.96
N MET A 425 -16.70 -0.10 -17.29
CA MET A 425 -17.15 0.00 -15.89
C MET A 425 -16.34 -1.03 -15.09
N HIS A 426 -15.79 -0.60 -13.97
CA HIS A 426 -15.07 -1.48 -13.07
C HIS A 426 -15.93 -1.73 -11.82
N GLY A 427 -16.34 -2.97 -11.63
CA GLY A 427 -17.00 -3.47 -10.43
C GLY A 427 -16.07 -4.42 -9.66
N ILE A 428 -16.46 -4.77 -8.44
CA ILE A 428 -15.72 -5.68 -7.56
C ILE A 428 -15.53 -7.06 -8.19
#